data_9e19656d751e83e487ded6e8a0639a07
#
_entry.id   9e19656d751e83e487ded6e8a0639a07
#
_cell.length_a   1.000
_cell.length_b   1.000
_cell.length_c   1.000
_cell.angle_alpha   90.00
_cell.angle_beta   90.00
_cell.angle_gamma   90.00
#
_symmetry.space_group_name_H-M   'P 1'
#
loop_
_entity.id
_entity.type
_entity.pdbx_description
1 polymer ?
#
loop_
_entity_poly.entity_id
_entity_poly.type
_entity_poly.pdbx_seq_one_letter_code
_entity_poly.pdbx_strand_id
1 'polypeptide(L)'
;MLRKRAHSSEWSRQSDVTALPILSPAMTSALVLLNPFAGGGRAAKLEDAIRTHVRSDHPGARFVVAGTVADAHAMIEDTPPDARIVLVGGDGTVNRMLPALVRTQRELGIVPLGSGNDVARALGVYGLAWVDALAHALSAPATAMDAGVVTFGEREVPFLACCTCGFDSAVALRALNGPKFLRGLPRYLLATLRELVALRHWQLTVHCEGKPLRAGTTLFASALNTPTFGSGIPAVPHANIRDGLLDVLIAGRFSRAGAMVMLPRLLLGKHLADPRLHSNAFRGIEIHATPNVPIAVDGEYLGESAHLLIDVLPATLRVVARTNDTPAIT
;
A
#
# COMPACT_ATOMS: atom_id res chain seq x y z
N MET A 1 30.33 6.59 -28.78
CA MET A 1 29.51 7.79 -28.46
C MET A 1 28.07 7.35 -28.29
N LEU A 2 27.67 6.95 -27.09
CA LEU A 2 26.32 6.52 -26.75
C LEU A 2 25.59 7.72 -26.14
N ARG A 3 24.60 8.25 -26.87
CA ARG A 3 23.70 9.30 -26.38
C ARG A 3 22.83 8.72 -25.24
N LYS A 4 23.05 9.19 -24.01
CA LYS A 4 22.12 9.03 -22.89
C LYS A 4 20.81 9.75 -23.27
N ARG A 5 19.75 8.99 -23.56
CA ARG A 5 18.40 9.53 -23.57
C ARG A 5 17.97 9.66 -22.11
N ALA A 6 17.86 10.86 -21.64
CA ALA A 6 17.16 11.17 -20.40
C ALA A 6 15.66 10.94 -20.63
N HIS A 7 15.10 9.85 -20.16
CA HIS A 7 13.66 9.70 -19.97
C HIS A 7 13.28 10.46 -18.71
N SER A 8 12.92 11.72 -18.86
CA SER A 8 12.22 12.46 -17.82
C SER A 8 10.76 12.04 -17.90
N SER A 9 10.27 11.24 -16.96
CA SER A 9 8.85 10.98 -16.80
C SER A 9 8.09 12.29 -16.63
N GLU A 10 6.95 12.43 -17.27
CA GLU A 10 6.09 13.63 -17.18
C GLU A 10 5.59 13.92 -15.75
N TRP A 11 5.78 12.98 -14.83
CA TRP A 11 5.41 13.10 -13.42
C TRP A 11 6.33 14.00 -12.57
N SER A 12 7.54 14.36 -13.07
CA SER A 12 8.53 15.12 -12.31
C SER A 12 8.41 16.66 -12.43
N ARG A 13 7.39 17.19 -13.10
CA ARG A 13 7.28 18.62 -13.41
C ARG A 13 6.17 19.36 -12.68
N GLN A 14 5.78 18.95 -11.47
CA GLN A 14 4.88 19.77 -10.68
C GLN A 14 5.35 19.88 -9.23
N SER A 15 6.52 20.49 -9.03
CA SER A 15 7.09 20.81 -7.73
C SER A 15 7.00 22.30 -7.40
N ASP A 16 5.80 22.90 -7.55
CA ASP A 16 5.45 24.14 -6.87
C ASP A 16 4.19 23.91 -6.05
N VAL A 17 4.36 23.20 -4.93
CA VAL A 17 3.28 23.06 -3.94
C VAL A 17 3.29 24.31 -3.07
N THR A 18 2.60 25.34 -3.53
CA THR A 18 2.12 26.41 -2.65
C THR A 18 1.18 25.78 -1.63
N ALA A 19 1.50 25.95 -0.34
CA ALA A 19 0.65 25.50 0.76
C ALA A 19 -0.77 26.05 0.59
N LEU A 20 -1.71 25.14 0.32
CA LEU A 20 -3.13 25.48 0.21
C LEU A 20 -3.69 25.78 1.61
N PRO A 21 -4.56 26.80 1.74
CA PRO A 21 -5.14 27.19 3.02
C PRO A 21 -6.04 26.08 3.61
N ILE A 22 -6.00 25.96 4.93
CA ILE A 22 -6.88 25.07 5.72
C ILE A 22 -8.31 25.64 5.57
N LEU A 23 -9.14 24.98 4.78
CA LEU A 23 -10.55 25.32 4.64
C LEU A 23 -11.34 24.74 5.83
N SER A 24 -12.12 25.60 6.45
CA SER A 24 -13.13 25.33 7.50
C SER A 24 -14.19 24.33 7.02
N PRO A 25 -14.87 23.56 7.90
CA PRO A 25 -15.79 22.49 7.51
C PRO A 25 -17.10 23.04 6.95
N ALA A 26 -17.10 23.51 5.71
CA ALA A 26 -18.29 23.58 4.90
C ALA A 26 -18.68 22.14 4.53
N MET A 27 -19.99 21.82 4.50
CA MET A 27 -20.52 20.49 4.16
C MET A 27 -19.88 20.00 2.86
N THR A 28 -18.82 19.21 3.00
CA THR A 28 -18.04 18.72 1.86
C THR A 28 -18.88 17.68 1.14
N SER A 29 -19.19 17.90 -0.12
CA SER A 29 -19.81 16.85 -0.94
C SER A 29 -18.88 15.64 -0.92
N ALA A 30 -19.42 14.44 -0.78
CA ALA A 30 -18.62 13.22 -0.70
C ALA A 30 -19.21 12.10 -1.55
N LEU A 31 -18.35 11.28 -2.13
CA LEU A 31 -18.73 10.01 -2.74
C LEU A 31 -18.31 8.88 -1.81
N VAL A 32 -19.28 8.16 -1.25
CA VAL A 32 -19.05 6.94 -0.45
C VAL A 32 -19.19 5.73 -1.36
N LEU A 33 -18.07 5.09 -1.67
CA LEU A 33 -17.97 3.98 -2.62
C LEU A 33 -17.72 2.68 -1.87
N LEU A 34 -18.71 1.78 -1.89
CA LEU A 34 -18.63 0.48 -1.23
C LEU A 34 -18.19 -0.60 -2.21
N ASN A 35 -17.18 -1.39 -1.81
CA ASN A 35 -16.84 -2.65 -2.45
C ASN A 35 -17.54 -3.82 -1.73
N PRO A 36 -18.57 -4.43 -2.30
CA PRO A 36 -19.35 -5.48 -1.63
C PRO A 36 -18.54 -6.75 -1.34
N PHE A 37 -17.45 -6.97 -2.07
CA PHE A 37 -16.58 -8.15 -1.89
C PHE A 37 -15.55 -7.99 -0.77
N ALA A 38 -15.40 -6.78 -0.21
CA ALA A 38 -14.45 -6.52 0.85
C ALA A 38 -14.72 -7.35 2.10
N GLY A 39 -13.64 -7.75 2.79
CA GLY A 39 -13.71 -8.60 3.97
C GLY A 39 -14.38 -9.96 3.71
N GLY A 40 -14.36 -10.41 2.42
CA GLY A 40 -15.03 -11.64 2.01
C GLY A 40 -16.55 -11.56 2.10
N GLY A 41 -17.13 -10.44 1.70
CA GLY A 41 -18.56 -10.20 1.68
C GLY A 41 -19.13 -9.61 2.98
N ARG A 42 -18.27 -9.26 3.97
CA ARG A 42 -18.74 -8.53 5.16
C ARG A 42 -19.31 -7.16 4.79
N ALA A 43 -18.67 -6.48 3.83
CA ALA A 43 -19.14 -5.17 3.36
C ALA A 43 -20.54 -5.23 2.75
N ALA A 44 -20.85 -6.28 1.96
CA ALA A 44 -22.19 -6.47 1.41
C ALA A 44 -23.27 -6.63 2.50
N LYS A 45 -22.92 -7.29 3.62
CA LYS A 45 -23.87 -7.44 4.75
C LYS A 45 -24.17 -6.12 5.48
N LEU A 46 -23.31 -5.12 5.33
CA LEU A 46 -23.44 -3.81 5.94
C LEU A 46 -23.97 -2.76 4.95
N GLU A 47 -24.19 -3.11 3.70
CA GLU A 47 -24.57 -2.17 2.63
C GLU A 47 -25.79 -1.34 3.01
N ASP A 48 -26.91 -1.98 3.39
CA ASP A 48 -28.14 -1.28 3.73
C ASP A 48 -28.00 -0.41 4.98
N ALA A 49 -27.25 -0.87 5.98
CA ALA A 49 -26.98 -0.10 7.19
C ALA A 49 -26.15 1.14 6.87
N ILE A 50 -25.08 1.00 6.07
CA ILE A 50 -24.22 2.12 5.64
C ILE A 50 -25.02 3.09 4.77
N ARG A 51 -25.79 2.58 3.81
CA ARG A 51 -26.65 3.38 2.92
C ARG A 51 -27.64 4.22 3.71
N THR A 52 -28.30 3.60 4.69
CA THR A 52 -29.27 4.29 5.57
C THR A 52 -28.59 5.36 6.38
N HIS A 53 -27.47 5.04 7.03
CA HIS A 53 -26.70 5.98 7.85
C HIS A 53 -26.17 7.17 7.03
N VAL A 54 -25.63 6.93 5.82
CA VAL A 54 -25.20 8.02 4.93
C VAL A 54 -26.38 8.95 4.57
N ARG A 55 -27.56 8.39 4.28
CA ARG A 55 -28.73 9.20 3.92
C ARG A 55 -29.29 10.02 5.09
N SER A 56 -29.29 9.46 6.31
CA SER A 56 -29.83 10.15 7.49
C SER A 56 -28.87 11.21 8.04
N ASP A 57 -27.60 10.84 8.19
CA ASP A 57 -26.65 11.62 8.99
C ASP A 57 -25.69 12.45 8.12
N HIS A 58 -25.58 12.13 6.83
CA HIS A 58 -24.67 12.79 5.88
C HIS A 58 -25.36 13.12 4.53
N PRO A 59 -26.40 13.99 4.52
CA PRO A 59 -27.22 14.23 3.33
C PRO A 59 -26.44 14.84 2.14
N GLY A 60 -25.25 15.42 2.38
CA GLY A 60 -24.33 15.87 1.33
C GLY A 60 -23.49 14.76 0.69
N ALA A 61 -23.53 13.54 1.20
CA ALA A 61 -22.76 12.42 0.68
C ALA A 61 -23.60 11.51 -0.22
N ARG A 62 -23.05 11.15 -1.38
CA ARG A 62 -23.64 10.19 -2.31
C ARG A 62 -23.10 8.78 -2.02
N PHE A 63 -23.96 7.83 -1.67
CA PHE A 63 -23.58 6.43 -1.49
C PHE A 63 -23.75 5.63 -2.78
N VAL A 64 -22.73 4.86 -3.17
CA VAL A 64 -22.72 4.04 -4.39
C VAL A 64 -22.05 2.69 -4.13
N VAL A 65 -22.55 1.65 -4.79
CA VAL A 65 -21.88 0.35 -4.95
C VAL A 65 -21.46 0.23 -6.41
N ALA A 66 -20.14 0.18 -6.67
CA ALA A 66 -19.66 0.04 -8.02
C ALA A 66 -19.77 -1.42 -8.51
N GLY A 67 -20.24 -1.61 -9.72
CA GLY A 67 -20.31 -2.92 -10.36
C GLY A 67 -18.96 -3.42 -10.81
N THR A 68 -18.14 -2.53 -11.35
CA THR A 68 -16.79 -2.82 -11.86
C THR A 68 -15.77 -1.78 -11.39
N VAL A 69 -14.49 -2.09 -11.52
CA VAL A 69 -13.39 -1.14 -11.26
C VAL A 69 -13.46 0.06 -12.20
N ALA A 70 -13.83 -0.17 -13.47
CA ALA A 70 -13.95 0.91 -14.45
C ALA A 70 -15.09 1.89 -14.09
N ASP A 71 -16.25 1.36 -13.65
CA ASP A 71 -17.35 2.20 -13.16
C ASP A 71 -16.93 3.03 -11.96
N ALA A 72 -16.19 2.40 -11.02
CA ALA A 72 -15.70 3.10 -9.84
C ALA A 72 -14.73 4.24 -10.20
N HIS A 73 -13.83 4.02 -11.17
CA HIS A 73 -12.94 5.07 -11.67
C HIS A 73 -13.72 6.22 -12.29
N ALA A 74 -14.67 5.93 -13.20
CA ALA A 74 -15.51 6.94 -13.81
C ALA A 74 -16.28 7.76 -12.76
N MET A 75 -16.85 7.09 -11.75
CA MET A 75 -17.55 7.77 -10.65
C MET A 75 -16.64 8.69 -9.84
N ILE A 76 -15.38 8.30 -9.59
CA ILE A 76 -14.39 9.15 -8.93
C ILE A 76 -14.06 10.37 -9.81
N GLU A 77 -13.86 10.16 -11.10
CA GLU A 77 -13.52 11.21 -12.07
C GLU A 77 -14.66 12.22 -12.25
N ASP A 78 -15.92 11.75 -12.32
CA ASP A 78 -17.11 12.56 -12.47
C ASP A 78 -17.52 13.31 -11.18
N THR A 79 -16.90 12.97 -10.05
CA THR A 79 -17.18 13.62 -8.76
C THR A 79 -16.59 15.04 -8.76
N PRO A 80 -17.25 16.06 -8.20
CA PRO A 80 -16.73 17.44 -8.14
C PRO A 80 -15.31 17.52 -7.56
N PRO A 81 -14.47 18.49 -8.00
CA PRO A 81 -13.06 18.60 -7.59
C PRO A 81 -12.84 18.74 -6.08
N ASP A 82 -13.75 19.38 -5.39
CA ASP A 82 -13.75 19.61 -3.95
C ASP A 82 -14.39 18.49 -3.13
N ALA A 83 -15.00 17.51 -3.80
CA ALA A 83 -15.65 16.41 -3.12
C ALA A 83 -14.64 15.36 -2.65
N ARG A 84 -14.94 14.78 -1.48
CA ARG A 84 -14.14 13.72 -0.87
C ARG A 84 -14.57 12.35 -1.36
N ILE A 85 -13.61 11.46 -1.57
CA ILE A 85 -13.86 10.06 -1.86
C ILE A 85 -13.71 9.25 -0.56
N VAL A 86 -14.74 8.52 -0.18
CA VAL A 86 -14.70 7.60 0.97
C VAL A 86 -14.81 6.17 0.45
N LEU A 87 -13.75 5.40 0.61
CA LEU A 87 -13.71 4.00 0.20
C LEU A 87 -14.11 3.09 1.36
N VAL A 88 -15.19 2.35 1.19
CA VAL A 88 -15.63 1.33 2.13
C VAL A 88 -15.10 -0.03 1.65
N GLY A 89 -13.96 -0.47 2.22
CA GLY A 89 -13.27 -1.64 1.70
C GLY A 89 -11.98 -2.00 2.45
N GLY A 90 -11.06 -2.67 1.78
CA GLY A 90 -9.73 -3.01 2.28
C GLY A 90 -8.64 -2.57 1.31
N ASP A 91 -7.39 -3.01 1.58
CA ASP A 91 -6.21 -2.63 0.78
C ASP A 91 -6.39 -2.84 -0.72
N GLY A 92 -6.96 -3.97 -1.14
CA GLY A 92 -7.23 -4.23 -2.56
C GLY A 92 -8.30 -3.29 -3.15
N THR A 93 -9.21 -2.70 -2.35
CA THR A 93 -10.13 -1.67 -2.83
C THR A 93 -9.39 -0.36 -3.03
N VAL A 94 -8.56 0.02 -2.06
CA VAL A 94 -7.75 1.25 -2.12
C VAL A 94 -6.77 1.18 -3.29
N ASN A 95 -6.03 0.07 -3.43
CA ASN A 95 -5.06 -0.13 -4.50
C ASN A 95 -5.70 0.00 -5.90
N ARG A 96 -6.86 -0.64 -6.12
CA ARG A 96 -7.55 -0.56 -7.42
C ARG A 96 -8.06 0.85 -7.74
N MET A 97 -8.40 1.66 -6.74
CA MET A 97 -8.85 3.05 -6.94
C MET A 97 -7.67 4.03 -7.02
N LEU A 98 -6.47 3.61 -6.64
CA LEU A 98 -5.30 4.46 -6.55
C LEU A 98 -4.98 5.21 -7.86
N PRO A 99 -5.03 4.61 -9.06
CA PRO A 99 -4.79 5.34 -10.30
C PRO A 99 -5.77 6.52 -10.52
N ALA A 100 -7.05 6.36 -10.18
CA ALA A 100 -8.03 7.43 -10.29
C ALA A 100 -7.80 8.50 -9.20
N LEU A 101 -7.49 8.11 -7.98
CA LEU A 101 -7.20 9.04 -6.87
C LEU A 101 -5.96 9.89 -7.15
N VAL A 102 -4.89 9.29 -7.67
CA VAL A 102 -3.67 10.02 -8.06
C VAL A 102 -3.95 11.02 -9.18
N ARG A 103 -4.71 10.64 -10.21
CA ARG A 103 -5.07 11.56 -11.31
C ARG A 103 -5.95 12.70 -10.86
N THR A 104 -6.91 12.43 -9.99
CA THR A 104 -7.95 13.40 -9.61
C THR A 104 -7.58 14.24 -8.39
N GLN A 105 -6.57 13.83 -7.62
CA GLN A 105 -6.11 14.52 -6.40
C GLN A 105 -7.22 14.73 -5.35
N ARG A 106 -8.24 13.85 -5.35
CA ARG A 106 -9.35 13.92 -4.40
C ARG A 106 -8.88 13.53 -2.99
N GLU A 107 -9.48 14.15 -1.98
CA GLU A 107 -9.28 13.70 -0.60
C GLU A 107 -9.84 12.29 -0.41
N LEU A 108 -9.08 11.43 0.25
CA LEU A 108 -9.41 10.04 0.49
C LEU A 108 -9.73 9.79 1.97
N GLY A 109 -10.92 9.31 2.27
CA GLY A 109 -11.28 8.68 3.53
C GLY A 109 -11.40 7.16 3.37
N ILE A 110 -11.11 6.39 4.42
CA ILE A 110 -11.18 4.93 4.38
C ILE A 110 -12.05 4.42 5.54
N VAL A 111 -13.02 3.54 5.21
CA VAL A 111 -13.77 2.71 6.16
C VAL A 111 -13.25 1.28 6.02
N PRO A 112 -12.44 0.78 6.97
CA PRO A 112 -11.65 -0.44 6.80
C PRO A 112 -12.48 -1.69 7.04
N LEU A 113 -13.09 -2.25 6.02
CA LEU A 113 -13.83 -3.52 6.05
C LEU A 113 -13.05 -4.69 5.41
N GLY A 114 -11.81 -4.50 5.04
CA GLY A 114 -10.93 -5.52 4.47
C GLY A 114 -10.41 -6.53 5.50
N SER A 115 -9.62 -7.50 5.02
CA SER A 115 -8.99 -8.51 5.87
C SER A 115 -7.58 -8.11 6.34
N GLY A 116 -6.88 -7.23 5.63
CA GLY A 116 -5.53 -6.74 5.94
C GLY A 116 -5.58 -5.35 6.56
N ASN A 117 -5.94 -4.38 5.74
CA ASN A 117 -6.10 -2.96 6.08
C ASN A 117 -4.77 -2.31 6.55
N ASP A 118 -3.67 -2.60 5.84
CA ASP A 118 -2.34 -2.06 6.18
C ASP A 118 -2.29 -0.53 6.01
N VAL A 119 -2.91 0.02 4.95
CA VAL A 119 -3.07 1.47 4.76
C VAL A 119 -3.90 2.09 5.90
N ALA A 120 -5.02 1.45 6.28
CA ALA A 120 -5.85 1.96 7.39
C ALA A 120 -5.14 1.90 8.75
N ARG A 121 -4.21 0.95 8.95
CA ARG A 121 -3.33 0.90 10.13
C ARG A 121 -2.39 2.11 10.14
N ALA A 122 -1.73 2.40 9.03
CA ALA A 122 -0.85 3.56 8.90
C ALA A 122 -1.58 4.89 9.11
N LEU A 123 -2.86 4.95 8.73
CA LEU A 123 -3.73 6.12 8.93
C LEU A 123 -4.38 6.18 10.33
N GLY A 124 -4.15 5.19 11.20
CA GLY A 124 -4.71 5.14 12.56
C GLY A 124 -6.23 4.90 12.62
N VAL A 125 -6.85 4.48 11.53
CA VAL A 125 -8.31 4.22 11.46
C VAL A 125 -8.68 2.73 11.55
N TYR A 126 -7.68 1.85 11.59
CA TYR A 126 -7.88 0.42 11.80
C TYR A 126 -8.48 0.15 13.19
N GLY A 127 -9.44 -0.78 13.26
CA GLY A 127 -10.09 -1.17 14.52
C GLY A 127 -11.25 -0.27 14.96
N LEU A 128 -11.51 0.84 14.26
CA LEU A 128 -12.73 1.62 14.49
C LEU A 128 -13.97 0.82 14.08
N ALA A 129 -15.08 1.01 14.79
CA ALA A 129 -16.38 0.61 14.30
C ALA A 129 -16.67 1.31 12.97
N TRP A 130 -17.39 0.65 12.05
CA TRP A 130 -17.61 1.23 10.72
C TRP A 130 -18.33 2.59 10.75
N VAL A 131 -19.20 2.81 11.72
CA VAL A 131 -19.91 4.09 11.92
C VAL A 131 -18.91 5.20 12.26
N ASP A 132 -18.02 4.95 13.23
CA ASP A 132 -17.00 5.92 13.67
C ASP A 132 -15.98 6.18 12.56
N ALA A 133 -15.57 5.12 11.85
CA ALA A 133 -14.67 5.24 10.70
C ALA A 133 -15.30 6.09 9.58
N LEU A 134 -16.60 5.91 9.30
CA LEU A 134 -17.32 6.67 8.28
C LEU A 134 -17.49 8.15 8.69
N ALA A 135 -17.90 8.40 9.93
CA ALA A 135 -18.01 9.75 10.45
C ALA A 135 -16.65 10.48 10.39
N HIS A 136 -15.57 9.81 10.82
CA HIS A 136 -14.22 10.34 10.74
C HIS A 136 -13.79 10.60 9.29
N ALA A 137 -14.00 9.63 8.39
CA ALA A 137 -13.65 9.74 6.96
C ALA A 137 -14.37 10.90 6.27
N LEU A 138 -15.59 11.24 6.69
CA LEU A 138 -16.39 12.33 6.10
C LEU A 138 -16.06 13.71 6.69
N SER A 139 -15.66 13.80 7.97
CA SER A 139 -15.58 15.08 8.68
C SER A 139 -14.16 15.55 9.02
N ALA A 140 -13.22 14.62 9.25
CA ALA A 140 -11.89 14.99 9.71
C ALA A 140 -11.03 15.62 8.58
N PRO A 141 -10.05 16.49 8.92
CA PRO A 141 -9.19 17.10 7.93
C PRO A 141 -8.29 16.07 7.25
N ALA A 142 -8.06 16.25 5.95
CA ALA A 142 -7.10 15.46 5.20
C ALA A 142 -5.70 16.02 5.30
N THR A 143 -4.71 15.14 5.35
CA THR A 143 -3.29 15.45 5.39
C THR A 143 -2.58 14.79 4.21
N ALA A 144 -1.42 15.30 3.83
CA ALA A 144 -0.63 14.71 2.76
C ALA A 144 -0.16 13.29 3.14
N MET A 145 -0.08 12.42 2.15
CA MET A 145 0.49 11.08 2.24
C MET A 145 1.31 10.81 0.97
N ASP A 146 2.46 10.21 1.15
CA ASP A 146 3.29 9.74 0.07
C ASP A 146 2.70 8.47 -0.55
N ALA A 147 3.03 8.23 -1.80
CA ALA A 147 2.80 6.98 -2.49
C ALA A 147 4.13 6.48 -3.07
N GLY A 148 4.18 5.25 -3.52
CA GLY A 148 5.29 4.76 -4.33
C GLY A 148 4.82 4.44 -5.74
N VAL A 149 5.78 4.34 -6.66
CA VAL A 149 5.56 3.84 -8.01
C VAL A 149 6.65 2.84 -8.36
N VAL A 150 6.27 1.72 -8.97
CA VAL A 150 7.23 0.78 -9.55
C VAL A 150 7.13 0.80 -11.06
N THR A 151 8.28 0.93 -11.72
CA THR A 151 8.43 0.86 -13.18
C THR A 151 9.20 -0.41 -13.56
N PHE A 152 8.62 -1.21 -14.44
CA PHE A 152 9.24 -2.39 -15.01
C PHE A 152 8.70 -2.66 -16.42
N GLY A 153 9.60 -2.86 -17.39
CA GLY A 153 9.24 -2.84 -18.81
C GLY A 153 8.65 -1.48 -19.19
N GLU A 154 7.44 -1.50 -19.78
CA GLU A 154 6.69 -0.29 -20.13
C GLU A 154 5.58 0.06 -19.12
N ARG A 155 5.55 -0.63 -17.97
CA ARG A 155 4.48 -0.49 -16.99
C ARG A 155 4.94 0.37 -15.82
N GLU A 156 4.09 1.30 -15.43
CA GLU A 156 4.18 2.08 -14.19
C GLU A 156 2.97 1.74 -13.31
N VAL A 157 3.21 1.30 -12.09
CA VAL A 157 2.16 0.87 -11.16
C VAL A 157 2.35 1.56 -9.82
N PRO A 158 1.43 2.45 -9.43
CA PRO A 158 1.48 3.09 -8.11
C PRO A 158 1.09 2.12 -6.99
N PHE A 159 1.60 2.39 -5.78
CA PHE A 159 1.26 1.64 -4.58
C PHE A 159 1.22 2.53 -3.34
N LEU A 160 0.52 2.10 -2.29
CA LEU A 160 0.41 2.86 -1.03
C LEU A 160 1.12 2.19 0.14
N ALA A 161 1.10 0.86 0.22
CA ALA A 161 1.72 0.17 1.33
C ALA A 161 3.13 -0.30 0.99
N CYS A 162 3.30 -1.09 -0.07
CA CYS A 162 4.59 -1.66 -0.41
C CYS A 162 4.70 -2.13 -1.86
N CYS A 163 5.92 -2.09 -2.40
CA CYS A 163 6.35 -2.89 -3.53
C CYS A 163 7.32 -3.96 -3.05
N THR A 164 7.01 -5.21 -3.28
CA THR A 164 7.82 -6.37 -2.88
C THR A 164 8.48 -7.03 -4.09
N CYS A 165 9.67 -7.60 -3.88
CA CYS A 165 10.46 -8.23 -4.92
C CYS A 165 11.18 -9.46 -4.35
N GLY A 166 10.88 -10.65 -4.87
CA GLY A 166 11.45 -11.91 -4.42
C GLY A 166 10.50 -12.78 -3.58
N PHE A 167 10.98 -13.27 -2.44
CA PHE A 167 10.23 -14.18 -1.57
C PHE A 167 8.85 -13.65 -1.16
N ASP A 168 8.77 -12.37 -0.77
CA ASP A 168 7.52 -11.75 -0.34
C ASP A 168 6.47 -11.75 -1.47
N SER A 169 6.89 -11.48 -2.71
CA SER A 169 6.02 -11.52 -3.89
C SER A 169 5.60 -12.93 -4.25
N ALA A 170 6.49 -13.91 -4.07
CA ALA A 170 6.15 -15.33 -4.25
C ALA A 170 5.13 -15.78 -3.18
N VAL A 171 5.24 -15.29 -1.95
CA VAL A 171 4.24 -15.49 -0.89
C VAL A 171 2.91 -14.84 -1.27
N ALA A 172 2.90 -13.62 -1.79
CA ALA A 172 1.68 -12.94 -2.24
C ALA A 172 0.97 -13.74 -3.34
N LEU A 173 1.70 -14.21 -4.37
CA LEU A 173 1.17 -15.07 -5.43
C LEU A 173 0.60 -16.38 -4.87
N ARG A 174 1.31 -17.02 -3.94
CA ARG A 174 0.84 -18.24 -3.30
C ARG A 174 -0.38 -18.00 -2.41
N ALA A 175 -0.43 -16.87 -1.72
CA ALA A 175 -1.59 -16.46 -0.95
C ALA A 175 -2.81 -16.22 -1.86
N LEU A 176 -2.63 -15.56 -3.00
CA LEU A 176 -3.69 -15.30 -3.97
C LEU A 176 -4.34 -16.61 -4.47
N ASN A 177 -3.53 -17.64 -4.73
CA ASN A 177 -3.95 -18.96 -5.18
C ASN A 177 -4.27 -19.93 -4.02
N GLY A 178 -4.21 -19.46 -2.77
CA GLY A 178 -4.41 -20.26 -1.57
C GLY A 178 -5.89 -20.52 -1.24
N PRO A 179 -6.15 -21.29 -0.17
CA PRO A 179 -7.51 -21.65 0.25
C PRO A 179 -8.36 -20.43 0.53
N LYS A 180 -9.53 -20.33 -0.11
CA LYS A 180 -10.44 -19.17 -0.02
C LYS A 180 -11.10 -19.01 1.37
N PHE A 181 -11.13 -20.09 2.17
CA PHE A 181 -11.68 -20.03 3.54
C PHE A 181 -10.73 -19.34 4.54
N LEU A 182 -9.40 -19.33 4.26
CA LEU A 182 -8.45 -18.54 5.03
C LEU A 182 -8.40 -17.11 4.53
N ARG A 183 -8.33 -16.15 5.45
CA ARG A 183 -8.31 -14.71 5.13
C ARG A 183 -7.29 -13.97 6.00
N GLY A 184 -6.78 -12.85 5.51
CA GLY A 184 -5.82 -12.01 6.23
C GLY A 184 -4.56 -12.77 6.64
N LEU A 185 -4.05 -12.50 7.83
CA LEU A 185 -2.80 -13.04 8.33
C LEU A 185 -2.69 -14.58 8.27
N PRO A 186 -3.70 -15.40 8.66
CA PRO A 186 -3.61 -16.87 8.55
C PRO A 186 -3.36 -17.35 7.12
N ARG A 187 -3.92 -16.69 6.11
CA ARG A 187 -3.69 -17.02 4.70
C ARG A 187 -2.25 -16.73 4.28
N TYR A 188 -1.73 -15.56 4.68
CA TYR A 188 -0.33 -15.20 4.42
C TYR A 188 0.65 -16.11 5.15
N LEU A 189 0.40 -16.46 6.41
CA LEU A 189 1.25 -17.39 7.16
C LEU A 189 1.31 -18.78 6.51
N LEU A 190 0.17 -19.31 6.07
CA LEU A 190 0.15 -20.60 5.36
C LEU A 190 0.94 -20.50 4.04
N ALA A 191 0.77 -19.43 3.28
CA ALA A 191 1.52 -19.18 2.05
C ALA A 191 3.01 -19.06 2.32
N THR A 192 3.41 -18.33 3.37
CA THR A 192 4.80 -18.19 3.82
C THR A 192 5.42 -19.53 4.17
N LEU A 193 4.73 -20.35 4.98
CA LEU A 193 5.23 -21.69 5.36
C LEU A 193 5.42 -22.58 4.13
N ARG A 194 4.50 -22.56 3.19
CA ARG A 194 4.61 -23.32 1.94
C ARG A 194 5.75 -22.80 1.04
N GLU A 195 5.97 -21.47 0.98
CA GLU A 195 7.06 -20.89 0.20
C GLU A 195 8.42 -21.16 0.84
N LEU A 196 8.51 -21.23 2.18
CA LEU A 196 9.71 -21.62 2.90
C LEU A 196 10.17 -23.05 2.59
N VAL A 197 9.25 -23.99 2.30
CA VAL A 197 9.60 -25.34 1.85
C VAL A 197 10.30 -25.29 0.48
N ALA A 198 9.84 -24.41 -0.41
CA ALA A 198 10.38 -24.20 -1.76
C ALA A 198 11.36 -23.03 -1.82
N LEU A 199 12.01 -22.68 -0.70
CA LEU A 199 12.83 -21.48 -0.55
C LEU A 199 13.78 -21.28 -1.72
N ARG A 200 13.62 -20.15 -2.41
CA ARG A 200 14.44 -19.69 -3.53
C ARG A 200 15.17 -18.41 -3.16
N HIS A 201 16.29 -18.16 -3.85
CA HIS A 201 17.06 -16.93 -3.76
C HIS A 201 17.34 -16.41 -5.15
N TRP A 202 17.56 -15.11 -5.24
CA TRP A 202 17.92 -14.42 -6.48
C TRP A 202 19.28 -13.74 -6.32
N GLN A 203 20.00 -13.55 -7.42
CA GLN A 203 21.12 -12.63 -7.45
C GLN A 203 20.55 -11.24 -7.70
N LEU A 204 20.57 -10.40 -6.69
CA LEU A 204 20.09 -9.03 -6.78
C LEU A 204 21.27 -8.06 -6.69
N THR A 205 21.22 -7.00 -7.51
CA THR A 205 22.03 -5.80 -7.34
C THR A 205 21.06 -4.66 -7.10
N VAL A 206 21.15 -4.05 -5.92
CA VAL A 206 20.27 -2.97 -5.47
C VAL A 206 21.08 -1.69 -5.39
N HIS A 207 20.63 -0.67 -6.12
CA HIS A 207 21.16 0.69 -6.03
C HIS A 207 20.09 1.59 -5.41
N CYS A 208 20.52 2.49 -4.52
CA CYS A 208 19.66 3.50 -3.95
C CYS A 208 20.27 4.86 -4.28
N GLU A 209 19.48 5.73 -4.94
CA GLU A 209 19.94 7.05 -5.38
C GLU A 209 21.26 6.99 -6.18
N GLY A 210 21.39 5.99 -7.05
CA GLY A 210 22.55 5.76 -7.89
C GLY A 210 23.78 5.15 -7.18
N LYS A 211 23.69 4.87 -5.86
CA LYS A 211 24.77 4.24 -5.10
C LYS A 211 24.50 2.75 -4.88
N PRO A 212 25.50 1.87 -5.00
CA PRO A 212 25.32 0.46 -4.72
C PRO A 212 25.06 0.26 -3.23
N LEU A 213 23.90 -0.35 -2.91
CA LEU A 213 23.54 -0.69 -1.53
C LEU A 213 23.87 -2.16 -1.24
N ARG A 214 23.54 -3.06 -2.18
CA ARG A 214 23.76 -4.49 -2.03
C ARG A 214 23.94 -5.18 -3.37
N ALA A 215 24.83 -6.18 -3.42
CA ALA A 215 24.94 -7.13 -4.52
C ALA A 215 25.12 -8.56 -3.98
N GLY A 216 24.50 -9.54 -4.64
CA GLY A 216 24.66 -10.96 -4.37
C GLY A 216 23.38 -11.69 -4.03
N THR A 217 23.54 -12.90 -3.44
CA THR A 217 22.41 -13.79 -3.11
C THR A 217 21.48 -13.15 -2.08
N THR A 218 20.22 -12.95 -2.46
CA THR A 218 19.22 -12.21 -1.71
C THR A 218 17.91 -13.00 -1.69
N LEU A 219 17.21 -12.99 -0.57
CA LEU A 219 15.90 -13.61 -0.42
C LEU A 219 14.81 -12.71 -0.98
N PHE A 220 14.84 -11.42 -0.60
CA PHE A 220 13.93 -10.39 -1.11
C PHE A 220 14.56 -9.00 -0.97
N ALA A 221 14.02 -8.05 -1.75
CA ALA A 221 14.22 -6.62 -1.58
C ALA A 221 12.87 -5.93 -1.76
N SER A 222 12.39 -5.24 -0.73
CA SER A 222 11.07 -4.63 -0.71
C SER A 222 11.15 -3.16 -0.33
N ALA A 223 10.34 -2.32 -0.99
CA ALA A 223 10.20 -0.91 -0.67
C ALA A 223 8.84 -0.71 0.00
N LEU A 224 8.83 -0.13 1.17
CA LEU A 224 7.64 0.05 2.00
C LEU A 224 7.40 1.53 2.28
N ASN A 225 6.15 1.93 2.16
CA ASN A 225 5.67 3.25 2.56
C ASN A 225 4.95 3.18 3.92
N THR A 226 4.41 2.00 4.29
CA THR A 226 3.70 1.80 5.55
C THR A 226 4.50 0.92 6.51
N PRO A 227 4.32 1.09 7.85
CA PRO A 227 5.00 0.28 8.86
C PRO A 227 4.71 -1.21 8.78
N THR A 228 3.54 -1.58 8.25
CA THR A 228 3.08 -2.97 8.15
C THR A 228 2.70 -3.32 6.72
N PHE A 229 2.82 -4.61 6.39
CA PHE A 229 2.27 -5.19 5.16
C PHE A 229 1.75 -6.61 5.43
N GLY A 230 1.07 -7.20 4.45
CA GLY A 230 0.62 -8.59 4.56
C GLY A 230 -0.34 -8.87 5.71
N SER A 231 -1.23 -7.91 6.00
CA SER A 231 -2.24 -7.97 7.07
C SER A 231 -1.68 -7.70 8.47
N GLY A 232 -0.82 -6.70 8.61
CA GLY A 232 -0.34 -6.19 9.88
C GLY A 232 1.01 -6.76 10.32
N ILE A 233 1.80 -7.35 9.40
CA ILE A 233 3.16 -7.78 9.71
C ILE A 233 4.06 -6.53 9.82
N PRO A 234 4.69 -6.27 10.97
CA PRO A 234 5.48 -5.06 11.20
C PRO A 234 6.87 -5.17 10.56
N ALA A 235 6.93 -4.97 9.23
CA ALA A 235 8.17 -5.12 8.46
C ALA A 235 9.16 -3.99 8.70
N VAL A 236 8.69 -2.76 8.73
CA VAL A 236 9.49 -1.55 9.02
C VAL A 236 8.72 -0.64 9.99
N PRO A 237 8.69 -0.97 11.29
CA PRO A 237 7.83 -0.28 12.26
C PRO A 237 8.06 1.24 12.38
N HIS A 238 9.19 1.72 11.85
CA HIS A 238 9.58 3.14 11.85
C HIS A 238 9.19 3.88 10.56
N ALA A 239 8.61 3.20 9.55
CA ALA A 239 8.23 3.84 8.30
C ALA A 239 7.24 5.00 8.53
N ASN A 240 7.46 6.08 7.79
CA ASN A 240 6.66 7.29 7.86
C ASN A 240 6.06 7.63 6.50
N ILE A 241 4.75 7.62 6.42
CA ILE A 241 3.99 7.84 5.17
C ILE A 241 4.00 9.31 4.66
N ARG A 242 4.85 10.20 5.24
CA ARG A 242 4.84 11.65 4.98
C ARG A 242 6.22 12.30 4.91
N ASP A 243 7.30 11.53 4.89
CA ASP A 243 8.67 12.06 4.92
C ASP A 243 9.32 12.15 3.53
N GLY A 244 8.57 11.77 2.49
CA GLY A 244 9.05 11.76 1.11
C GLY A 244 10.09 10.68 0.83
N LEU A 245 10.05 9.57 1.61
CA LEU A 245 10.96 8.45 1.47
C LEU A 245 10.19 7.12 1.43
N LEU A 246 10.87 6.07 0.94
CA LEU A 246 10.42 4.68 1.05
C LEU A 246 11.44 3.91 1.88
N ASP A 247 10.98 3.12 2.83
CA ASP A 247 11.82 2.23 3.60
C ASP A 247 12.15 0.97 2.80
N VAL A 248 13.42 0.75 2.54
CA VAL A 248 13.90 -0.43 1.82
C VAL A 248 14.28 -1.50 2.82
N LEU A 249 13.65 -2.65 2.74
CA LEU A 249 13.99 -3.83 3.53
C LEU A 249 14.58 -4.90 2.61
N ILE A 250 15.85 -5.24 2.83
CA ILE A 250 16.57 -6.27 2.07
C ILE A 250 16.94 -7.42 2.98
N ALA A 251 16.54 -8.63 2.61
CA ALA A 251 16.94 -9.85 3.29
C ALA A 251 18.02 -10.59 2.46
N GLY A 252 19.21 -10.74 3.02
CA GLY A 252 20.28 -11.53 2.42
C GLY A 252 19.96 -13.03 2.35
N ARG A 253 21.01 -13.85 2.28
CA ARG A 253 20.83 -15.30 2.21
C ARG A 253 20.39 -15.87 3.54
N PHE A 254 19.27 -16.61 3.54
CA PHE A 254 18.79 -17.40 4.65
C PHE A 254 18.73 -18.89 4.28
N SER A 255 19.07 -19.78 5.22
CA SER A 255 18.66 -21.18 5.12
C SER A 255 17.18 -21.32 5.49
N ARG A 256 16.55 -22.45 5.13
CA ARG A 256 15.15 -22.74 5.53
C ARG A 256 14.96 -22.65 7.06
N ALA A 257 15.87 -23.25 7.83
CA ALA A 257 15.84 -23.15 9.29
C ALA A 257 16.01 -21.72 9.78
N GLY A 258 16.94 -20.94 9.20
CA GLY A 258 17.15 -19.53 9.53
C GLY A 258 15.93 -18.67 9.23
N ALA A 259 15.25 -18.88 8.10
CA ALA A 259 14.03 -18.17 7.76
C ALA A 259 12.84 -18.57 8.66
N MET A 260 12.73 -19.82 9.06
CA MET A 260 11.74 -20.28 10.04
C MET A 260 11.93 -19.63 11.42
N VAL A 261 13.17 -19.48 11.89
CA VAL A 261 13.48 -18.76 13.15
C VAL A 261 13.23 -17.27 13.03
N MET A 262 13.39 -16.71 11.82
CA MET A 262 13.15 -15.29 11.57
C MET A 262 11.65 -14.93 11.57
N LEU A 263 10.77 -15.84 11.16
CA LEU A 263 9.32 -15.57 11.06
C LEU A 263 8.69 -15.10 12.39
N PRO A 264 8.89 -15.74 13.55
CA PRO A 264 8.41 -15.18 14.82
C PRO A 264 8.99 -13.82 15.17
N ARG A 265 10.28 -13.57 14.85
CA ARG A 265 10.91 -12.27 15.08
C ARG A 265 10.29 -11.18 14.20
N LEU A 266 9.97 -11.49 12.94
CA LEU A 266 9.26 -10.59 12.04
C LEU A 266 7.87 -10.25 12.58
N LEU A 267 7.10 -11.25 13.02
CA LEU A 267 5.76 -11.02 13.59
C LEU A 267 5.78 -10.18 14.87
N LEU A 268 6.88 -10.19 15.62
CA LEU A 268 7.09 -9.38 16.81
C LEU A 268 7.80 -8.05 16.54
N GLY A 269 8.13 -7.72 15.28
CA GLY A 269 8.90 -6.52 14.93
C GLY A 269 10.36 -6.52 15.40
N LYS A 270 10.91 -7.70 15.77
CA LYS A 270 12.27 -7.86 16.32
C LYS A 270 13.29 -8.39 15.30
N HIS A 271 12.94 -8.43 14.03
CA HIS A 271 13.77 -9.00 12.96
C HIS A 271 14.89 -8.07 12.50
N LEU A 272 14.73 -6.75 12.59
CA LEU A 272 15.70 -5.76 12.09
C LEU A 272 17.06 -5.80 12.80
N ALA A 273 17.15 -6.44 13.97
CA ALA A 273 18.43 -6.65 14.67
C ALA A 273 19.31 -7.74 14.03
N ASP A 274 18.80 -8.50 13.04
CA ASP A 274 19.59 -9.54 12.37
C ASP A 274 20.53 -8.91 11.32
N PRO A 275 21.85 -9.20 11.34
CA PRO A 275 22.82 -8.56 10.43
C PRO A 275 22.63 -8.93 8.95
N ARG A 276 21.79 -9.90 8.63
CA ARG A 276 21.44 -10.27 7.23
C ARG A 276 20.32 -9.40 6.67
N LEU A 277 19.65 -8.61 7.51
CA LEU A 277 18.63 -7.65 7.13
C LEU A 277 19.23 -6.25 7.07
N HIS A 278 18.87 -5.51 6.04
CA HIS A 278 19.25 -4.10 5.88
C HIS A 278 17.97 -3.30 5.68
N SER A 279 17.78 -2.26 6.49
CA SER A 279 16.67 -1.33 6.36
C SER A 279 17.18 0.09 6.38
N ASN A 280 16.86 0.86 5.35
CA ASN A 280 17.16 2.29 5.22
C ASN A 280 16.10 2.95 4.34
N ALA A 281 15.89 4.24 4.54
CA ALA A 281 14.94 5.02 3.77
C ALA A 281 15.63 5.74 2.58
N PHE A 282 15.00 5.74 1.40
CA PHE A 282 15.48 6.33 0.16
C PHE A 282 14.32 6.89 -0.68
N ARG A 283 14.66 7.81 -1.59
CA ARG A 283 13.70 8.35 -2.56
C ARG A 283 13.52 7.45 -3.78
N GLY A 284 14.57 6.77 -4.20
CA GLY A 284 14.55 5.91 -5.38
C GLY A 284 15.45 4.70 -5.24
N ILE A 285 14.99 3.58 -5.77
CA ILE A 285 15.64 2.28 -5.72
C ILE A 285 15.66 1.67 -7.11
N GLU A 286 16.80 1.19 -7.55
CA GLU A 286 16.95 0.41 -8.76
C GLU A 286 17.37 -1.02 -8.41
N ILE A 287 16.68 -2.01 -8.94
CA ILE A 287 16.93 -3.43 -8.68
C ILE A 287 17.18 -4.14 -10.00
N HIS A 288 18.35 -4.79 -10.11
CA HIS A 288 18.66 -5.76 -11.15
C HIS A 288 18.64 -7.16 -10.56
N ALA A 289 17.98 -8.10 -11.23
CA ALA A 289 17.77 -9.46 -10.75
C ALA A 289 18.21 -10.51 -11.80
N THR A 290 18.77 -11.62 -11.32
CA THR A 290 19.06 -12.80 -12.13
C THR A 290 18.77 -14.06 -11.31
N PRO A 291 17.88 -14.96 -11.78
CA PRO A 291 16.91 -14.78 -12.87
C PRO A 291 15.87 -13.69 -12.56
N ASN A 292 14.88 -13.52 -13.45
CA ASN A 292 13.75 -12.63 -13.20
C ASN A 292 13.15 -12.88 -11.82
N VAL A 293 12.78 -11.80 -11.14
CA VAL A 293 12.26 -11.83 -9.78
C VAL A 293 10.76 -11.55 -9.79
N PRO A 294 9.95 -12.27 -8.99
CA PRO A 294 8.53 -11.97 -8.84
C PRO A 294 8.33 -10.61 -8.15
N ILE A 295 7.33 -9.86 -8.61
CA ILE A 295 6.98 -8.52 -8.16
C ILE A 295 5.53 -8.51 -7.71
N ALA A 296 5.25 -7.84 -6.59
CA ALA A 296 3.90 -7.54 -6.16
C ALA A 296 3.82 -6.14 -5.54
N VAL A 297 2.67 -5.47 -5.67
CA VAL A 297 2.38 -4.21 -5.00
C VAL A 297 1.11 -4.35 -4.17
N ASP A 298 1.12 -3.88 -2.93
CA ASP A 298 -0.01 -3.94 -2.00
C ASP A 298 -0.69 -5.33 -1.91
N GLY A 299 0.10 -6.39 -2.13
CA GLY A 299 -0.37 -7.78 -2.16
C GLY A 299 -0.90 -8.29 -3.50
N GLU A 300 -0.96 -7.45 -4.54
CA GLU A 300 -1.35 -7.85 -5.91
C GLU A 300 -0.10 -8.23 -6.73
N TYR A 301 -0.06 -9.46 -7.21
CA TYR A 301 1.05 -9.96 -8.04
C TYR A 301 1.02 -9.36 -9.44
N LEU A 302 2.15 -8.80 -9.90
CA LEU A 302 2.27 -8.09 -11.17
C LEU A 302 2.98 -8.87 -12.29
N GLY A 303 3.74 -9.90 -11.93
CA GLY A 303 4.59 -10.65 -12.86
C GLY A 303 6.02 -10.77 -12.37
N GLU A 304 6.95 -10.99 -13.30
CA GLU A 304 8.38 -11.10 -13.03
C GLU A 304 9.17 -10.14 -13.92
N SER A 305 10.29 -9.60 -13.41
CA SER A 305 11.21 -8.76 -14.16
C SER A 305 12.66 -8.97 -13.74
N ALA A 306 13.58 -8.67 -14.64
CA ALA A 306 15.01 -8.58 -14.35
C ALA A 306 15.43 -7.18 -13.89
N HIS A 307 14.61 -6.16 -14.14
CA HIS A 307 14.92 -4.78 -13.83
C HIS A 307 13.69 -4.04 -13.32
N LEU A 308 13.84 -3.32 -12.20
CA LEU A 308 12.80 -2.50 -11.57
C LEU A 308 13.39 -1.16 -11.16
N LEU A 309 12.60 -0.11 -11.35
CA LEU A 309 12.80 1.20 -10.73
C LEU A 309 11.64 1.42 -9.77
N ILE A 310 11.93 1.82 -8.55
CA ILE A 310 10.92 2.10 -7.53
C ILE A 310 11.22 3.49 -6.98
N ASP A 311 10.27 4.39 -7.09
CA ASP A 311 10.41 5.78 -6.65
C ASP A 311 9.29 6.18 -5.70
N VAL A 312 9.59 7.09 -4.78
CA VAL A 312 8.57 7.75 -3.97
C VAL A 312 7.88 8.83 -4.80
N LEU A 313 6.59 8.97 -4.59
CA LEU A 313 5.76 10.09 -5.05
C LEU A 313 5.37 10.91 -3.82
N PRO A 314 6.13 11.95 -3.44
CA PRO A 314 5.91 12.69 -2.21
C PRO A 314 4.58 13.44 -2.23
N ALA A 315 3.87 13.42 -1.09
CA ALA A 315 2.62 14.18 -0.88
C ALA A 315 1.56 13.98 -1.99
N THR A 316 1.57 12.81 -2.65
CA THR A 316 0.74 12.53 -3.84
C THR A 316 -0.74 12.41 -3.50
N LEU A 317 -1.10 12.02 -2.29
CA LEU A 317 -2.48 11.91 -1.87
C LEU A 317 -2.77 12.83 -0.70
N ARG A 318 -4.04 13.24 -0.60
CA ARG A 318 -4.60 13.84 0.61
C ARG A 318 -5.49 12.81 1.28
N VAL A 319 -5.12 12.37 2.49
CA VAL A 319 -5.80 11.28 3.19
C VAL A 319 -6.32 11.72 4.54
N VAL A 320 -7.50 11.26 4.91
CA VAL A 320 -8.04 11.44 6.25
C VAL A 320 -7.38 10.44 7.18
N ALA A 321 -6.61 10.94 8.13
CA ALA A 321 -5.92 10.14 9.12
C ALA A 321 -6.29 10.61 10.52
N ARG A 322 -6.25 9.70 11.48
CA ARG A 322 -6.26 10.10 12.89
C ARG A 322 -4.87 10.61 13.25
N THR A 323 -4.80 11.81 13.80
CA THR A 323 -3.60 12.26 14.49
C THR A 323 -3.47 11.41 15.76
N ASN A 324 -2.79 10.31 15.65
CA ASN A 324 -2.24 9.70 16.84
C ASN A 324 -0.89 10.38 17.07
N ASP A 325 -0.75 11.04 18.21
CA ASP A 325 0.51 10.99 18.92
C ASP A 325 0.82 9.50 19.00
N THR A 326 1.87 9.09 18.30
CA THR A 326 2.23 7.69 18.08
C THR A 326 2.31 6.97 19.43
N PRO A 327 1.44 5.99 19.77
CA PRO A 327 1.85 5.07 20.78
C PRO A 327 2.93 4.21 20.15
N ALA A 328 4.16 4.36 20.62
CA ALA A 328 5.19 3.37 20.43
C ALA A 328 4.57 2.00 20.66
N ILE A 329 4.75 1.09 19.69
CA ILE A 329 4.45 -0.32 19.88
C ILE A 329 5.41 -0.79 20.98
N THR A 330 4.91 -0.89 22.21
CA THR A 330 5.60 -1.49 23.35
C THR A 330 5.55 -3.02 23.22
#